data_2936a5bae5356acacb1ce8acaefa018a
#
_entry.id   2936a5bae5356acacb1ce8acaefa018a
#
_cell.length_a   1.000
_cell.length_b   1.000
_cell.length_c   1.000
_cell.angle_alpha   90.00
_cell.angle_beta   90.00
_cell.angle_gamma   90.00
#
_symmetry.space_group_name_H-M   'P 1'
#
loop_
_entity.id
_entity.type
_entity.pdbx_description
1 polymer ?
#
loop_
_entity_poly.entity_id
_entity_poly.type
_entity_poly.pdbx_seq_one_letter_code
_entity_poly.pdbx_strand_id
1 'polypeptide(L)'
;MASTGQPQSSLKRRDSSGTREGDQMIITPLGAGNEVGRSCVYMSYKGKTILFDCGIHPAYSGMAALPYFDEIDPSTIDVLLVTHFHLDHAASLPYFLEKTTFKGRVFMTHATKAIYKLLLSDYVKVSKVSVEDMLYDEQDILRSMDKIEVIDFHQTLEVNGIRFWCYTAGHVLGAAMFMVDIAGVRVPLHWRLFPIGRTILSSTISPYIMLPPLAKRCMAVYQTYINAMNERIRNQFANSNPFDFKHISPLKSIENFEDVGPSVVMASPSGLQSGLSRQLFDKWCSDKKNACVIPGYVVEGMLAKTIINEPKEVTLMNGLTAPLNMQVHCISFSAHADYAQTSTFLKELMPPNIILVHGEANEMGRLKQKLITLFADGNTKIISPKNCQSVEMYFNSEKMAKTIGKLGEKVPEIGETVSGLLVKKGFTYQIMAPDDLHVFSQLSTTNVIQRISIPYSGAFGVIKHRLKQIYESVESSVDEESGVPTLRVHDQVTVKQESEKHISVHWNADPISDMVSDSIVALVLNVCREMPKVVVESESEIAEQDNGKKAEKICHACPACFAFRRCEAWREWEIGDKCRRRCGASR
;
A
#
# COMPACT_ATOMS: atom_id res chain seq x y z
N MET A 1 22.04 53.42 32.98
CA MET A 1 21.99 52.09 33.60
C MET A 1 20.65 51.49 33.27
N ALA A 2 20.59 50.67 32.24
CA ALA A 2 19.43 49.89 31.86
C ALA A 2 19.97 48.56 31.37
N SER A 3 19.68 47.49 32.11
CA SER A 3 20.05 46.12 31.77
C SER A 3 19.00 45.52 30.85
N THR A 4 19.41 45.20 29.65
CA THR A 4 18.62 44.46 28.66
C THR A 4 18.69 42.97 28.96
N GLY A 5 17.57 42.41 29.39
CA GLY A 5 17.40 40.97 29.50
C GLY A 5 17.16 40.34 28.12
N GLN A 6 18.06 39.46 27.71
CA GLN A 6 17.86 38.59 26.54
C GLN A 6 16.91 37.44 26.90
N PRO A 7 16.01 37.01 25.98
CA PRO A 7 15.19 35.83 26.20
C PRO A 7 16.04 34.55 26.06
N GLN A 8 15.98 33.68 27.05
CA GLN A 8 16.58 32.37 27.04
C GLN A 8 15.95 31.50 25.94
N SER A 9 16.75 31.12 24.97
CA SER A 9 16.41 30.10 23.99
C SER A 9 16.30 28.75 24.69
N SER A 10 15.12 28.13 24.62
CA SER A 10 14.90 26.77 25.05
C SER A 10 15.74 25.82 24.17
N LEU A 11 16.76 25.24 24.79
CA LEU A 11 17.56 24.17 24.23
C LEU A 11 16.65 22.95 23.99
N LYS A 12 16.21 22.76 22.74
CA LYS A 12 15.68 21.47 22.29
C LYS A 12 16.78 20.43 22.41
N ARG A 13 16.60 19.45 23.31
CA ARG A 13 17.43 18.25 23.35
C ARG A 13 17.41 17.60 21.96
N ARG A 14 18.54 17.51 21.31
CA ARG A 14 18.78 16.65 20.16
C ARG A 14 18.90 15.23 20.71
N ASP A 15 17.87 14.42 20.54
CA ASP A 15 18.00 12.97 20.65
C ASP A 15 18.87 12.48 19.50
N SER A 16 19.92 11.75 19.83
CA SER A 16 20.97 11.26 18.93
C SER A 16 20.58 10.02 18.13
N SER A 17 19.32 9.65 18.09
CA SER A 17 18.73 8.70 17.14
C SER A 17 17.75 9.49 16.26
N GLY A 18 18.20 9.87 15.06
CA GLY A 18 17.41 10.66 14.13
C GLY A 18 16.21 9.90 13.53
N THR A 19 15.30 9.40 14.36
CA THR A 19 13.97 8.99 13.93
C THR A 19 13.21 10.22 13.52
N ARG A 20 13.01 10.39 12.21
CA ARG A 20 12.14 11.44 11.66
C ARG A 20 10.74 11.22 12.22
N GLU A 21 10.18 12.24 12.89
CA GLU A 21 8.79 12.20 13.33
C GLU A 21 7.87 12.07 12.11
N GLY A 22 6.92 11.13 12.16
CA GLY A 22 5.90 10.93 11.15
C GLY A 22 5.81 9.47 10.67
N ASP A 23 4.69 9.15 10.05
CA ASP A 23 4.50 7.85 9.42
C ASP A 23 5.29 7.78 8.11
N GLN A 24 6.10 6.75 7.94
CA GLN A 24 6.94 6.55 6.76
C GLN A 24 6.13 5.97 5.60
N MET A 25 6.22 6.60 4.42
CA MET A 25 5.78 6.06 3.13
C MET A 25 7.00 5.70 2.30
N ILE A 26 6.98 4.54 1.69
CA ILE A 26 8.03 4.05 0.80
C ILE A 26 7.43 3.89 -0.60
N ILE A 27 8.08 4.48 -1.61
CA ILE A 27 7.75 4.29 -3.03
C ILE A 27 8.99 3.78 -3.74
N THR A 28 8.87 2.63 -4.42
CA THR A 28 9.97 1.97 -5.12
C THR A 28 9.54 1.60 -6.54
N PRO A 29 10.12 2.21 -7.57
CA PRO A 29 9.94 1.72 -8.94
C PRO A 29 10.63 0.36 -9.10
N LEU A 30 9.86 -0.69 -9.36
CA LEU A 30 10.38 -2.02 -9.72
C LEU A 30 10.69 -2.11 -11.22
N GLY A 31 10.35 -1.09 -11.97
CA GLY A 31 10.62 -0.88 -13.36
C GLY A 31 10.17 0.50 -13.78
N ALA A 32 10.67 1.00 -14.89
CA ALA A 32 10.44 2.37 -15.38
C ALA A 32 10.79 3.47 -14.36
N GLY A 33 11.78 3.26 -13.49
CA GLY A 33 12.29 4.30 -12.61
C GLY A 33 12.94 5.43 -13.42
N ASN A 34 14.02 5.10 -14.10
CA ASN A 34 14.77 6.01 -15.01
C ASN A 34 14.96 5.42 -16.41
N GLU A 35 14.00 4.66 -16.87
CA GLU A 35 13.90 4.04 -18.19
C GLU A 35 12.44 4.07 -18.67
N VAL A 36 12.19 3.69 -19.93
CA VAL A 36 10.86 3.49 -20.50
C VAL A 36 10.65 2.01 -20.77
N GLY A 37 9.57 1.45 -20.23
CA GLY A 37 9.26 0.02 -20.30
C GLY A 37 9.17 -0.64 -18.95
N ARG A 38 8.51 -1.78 -18.86
CA ARG A 38 8.27 -2.58 -17.63
C ARG A 38 7.78 -1.74 -16.44
N SER A 39 6.84 -0.82 -16.69
CA SER A 39 6.30 0.05 -15.64
C SER A 39 5.72 -0.77 -14.50
N CYS A 40 6.26 -0.53 -13.31
CA CYS A 40 5.81 -1.18 -12.09
C CYS A 40 6.30 -0.38 -10.89
N VAL A 41 5.38 0.22 -10.13
CA VAL A 41 5.72 1.05 -8.98
C VAL A 41 5.08 0.48 -7.72
N TYR A 42 5.91 0.09 -6.77
CA TYR A 42 5.51 -0.37 -5.45
C TYR A 42 5.37 0.80 -4.49
N MET A 43 4.31 0.80 -3.70
CA MET A 43 4.08 1.77 -2.62
C MET A 43 3.68 1.06 -1.35
N SER A 44 4.31 1.44 -0.23
CA SER A 44 3.96 0.97 1.11
C SER A 44 3.75 2.14 2.06
N TYR A 45 2.62 2.13 2.79
CA TYR A 45 2.31 3.13 3.81
C TYR A 45 1.40 2.55 4.89
N LYS A 46 1.78 2.69 6.17
CA LYS A 46 1.00 2.20 7.34
C LYS A 46 0.61 0.72 7.23
N GLY A 47 1.50 -0.12 6.75
CA GLY A 47 1.27 -1.54 6.58
C GLY A 47 0.27 -1.89 5.46
N LYS A 48 0.00 -0.94 4.55
CA LYS A 48 -0.77 -1.16 3.32
C LYS A 48 0.15 -1.06 2.12
N THR A 49 -0.09 -1.93 1.14
CA THR A 49 0.80 -2.09 0.00
C THR A 49 0.02 -2.07 -1.30
N ILE A 50 0.51 -1.29 -2.25
CA ILE A 50 -0.09 -1.11 -3.56
C ILE A 50 0.97 -1.27 -4.63
N LEU A 51 0.59 -1.92 -5.72
CA LEU A 51 1.37 -1.97 -6.94
C LEU A 51 0.65 -1.19 -8.03
N PHE A 52 1.36 -0.32 -8.72
CA PHE A 52 0.84 0.42 -9.88
C PHE A 52 1.51 -0.09 -11.14
N ASP A 53 0.69 -0.54 -12.07
CA ASP A 53 1.07 -1.15 -13.34
C ASP A 53 1.91 -2.44 -13.19
N CYS A 54 1.97 -3.21 -14.26
CA CYS A 54 2.64 -4.49 -14.32
C CYS A 54 3.00 -4.78 -15.78
N GLY A 55 4.00 -4.04 -16.31
CA GLY A 55 4.37 -4.03 -17.72
C GLY A 55 5.59 -4.88 -18.05
N ILE A 56 5.89 -4.98 -19.34
CA ILE A 56 7.15 -5.56 -19.84
C ILE A 56 8.04 -4.49 -20.45
N HIS A 57 9.34 -4.78 -20.52
CA HIS A 57 10.26 -3.96 -21.29
C HIS A 57 10.26 -4.40 -22.76
N PRO A 58 9.88 -3.53 -23.71
CA PRO A 58 9.61 -3.95 -25.07
C PRO A 58 10.87 -4.32 -25.89
N ALA A 59 12.07 -3.97 -25.39
CA ALA A 59 13.32 -4.32 -26.05
C ALA A 59 13.94 -5.65 -25.57
N TYR A 60 13.38 -6.26 -24.51
CA TYR A 60 13.87 -7.52 -23.94
C TYR A 60 12.85 -8.64 -24.14
N SER A 61 13.29 -9.89 -24.00
CA SER A 61 12.45 -11.08 -24.03
C SER A 61 12.61 -11.91 -22.75
N GLY A 62 11.67 -12.81 -22.52
CA GLY A 62 11.69 -13.70 -21.35
C GLY A 62 11.72 -12.94 -20.03
N MET A 63 12.38 -13.50 -19.03
CA MET A 63 12.47 -12.95 -17.67
C MET A 63 13.11 -11.54 -17.61
N ALA A 64 14.01 -11.23 -18.55
CA ALA A 64 14.65 -9.92 -18.62
C ALA A 64 13.67 -8.78 -18.96
N ALA A 65 12.52 -9.09 -19.55
CA ALA A 65 11.48 -8.11 -19.88
C ALA A 65 10.63 -7.74 -18.66
N LEU A 66 10.64 -8.53 -17.59
CA LEU A 66 9.82 -8.33 -16.40
C LEU A 66 10.34 -7.20 -15.50
N PRO A 67 9.48 -6.56 -14.71
CA PRO A 67 9.89 -5.78 -13.56
C PRO A 67 10.69 -6.63 -12.55
N TYR A 68 11.42 -5.99 -11.66
CA TYR A 68 12.21 -6.63 -10.62
C TYR A 68 11.32 -7.10 -9.47
N PHE A 69 10.53 -8.17 -9.70
CA PHE A 69 9.58 -8.70 -8.72
C PHE A 69 10.24 -9.40 -7.54
N ASP A 70 11.48 -9.79 -7.65
CA ASP A 70 12.32 -10.36 -6.61
C ASP A 70 12.69 -9.36 -5.48
N GLU A 71 12.50 -8.07 -5.72
CA GLU A 71 12.68 -7.01 -4.71
C GLU A 71 11.52 -6.90 -3.71
N ILE A 72 10.40 -7.62 -3.94
CA ILE A 72 9.20 -7.58 -3.09
C ILE A 72 8.67 -8.98 -2.83
N ASP A 73 7.88 -9.13 -1.77
CA ASP A 73 7.03 -10.32 -1.58
C ASP A 73 5.63 -10.06 -2.19
N PRO A 74 5.28 -10.69 -3.34
CA PRO A 74 3.99 -10.50 -3.98
C PRO A 74 2.79 -10.84 -3.08
N SER A 75 2.96 -11.73 -2.09
CA SER A 75 1.88 -12.13 -1.17
C SER A 75 1.44 -11.01 -0.23
N THR A 76 2.28 -9.99 -0.04
CA THR A 76 2.01 -8.84 0.84
C THR A 76 1.22 -7.73 0.17
N ILE A 77 1.01 -7.78 -1.16
CA ILE A 77 0.37 -6.71 -1.91
C ILE A 77 -1.15 -6.78 -1.75
N ASP A 78 -1.75 -5.71 -1.21
CA ASP A 78 -3.21 -5.59 -1.03
C ASP A 78 -3.94 -5.32 -2.36
N VAL A 79 -3.42 -4.40 -3.17
CA VAL A 79 -4.10 -3.89 -4.39
C VAL A 79 -3.08 -3.68 -5.52
N LEU A 80 -3.46 -4.06 -6.74
CA LEU A 80 -2.76 -3.72 -7.97
C LEU A 80 -3.69 -2.87 -8.85
N LEU A 81 -3.24 -1.70 -9.28
CA LEU A 81 -3.98 -0.74 -10.10
C LEU A 81 -3.31 -0.61 -11.46
N VAL A 82 -4.00 -0.98 -12.54
CA VAL A 82 -3.49 -0.89 -13.91
C VAL A 82 -4.04 0.37 -14.58
N THR A 83 -3.14 1.27 -14.97
CA THR A 83 -3.51 2.58 -15.54
C THR A 83 -4.09 2.46 -16.93
N HIS A 84 -3.48 1.66 -17.80
CA HIS A 84 -3.95 1.44 -19.18
C HIS A 84 -3.34 0.16 -19.79
N PHE A 85 -3.77 -0.18 -21.01
CA PHE A 85 -3.51 -1.47 -21.63
C PHE A 85 -2.19 -1.59 -22.40
N HIS A 86 -1.33 -0.57 -22.48
CA HIS A 86 -0.06 -0.70 -23.20
C HIS A 86 0.81 -1.81 -22.60
N LEU A 87 1.59 -2.50 -23.43
CA LEU A 87 2.36 -3.68 -23.03
C LEU A 87 3.36 -3.36 -21.92
N ASP A 88 3.96 -2.19 -21.95
CA ASP A 88 4.89 -1.70 -20.93
C ASP A 88 4.22 -1.29 -19.61
N HIS A 89 2.87 -1.40 -19.51
CA HIS A 89 2.08 -1.17 -18.30
C HIS A 89 1.26 -2.39 -17.85
N ALA A 90 0.94 -3.32 -18.76
CA ALA A 90 0.01 -4.39 -18.43
C ALA A 90 0.47 -5.79 -18.85
N ALA A 91 1.54 -5.94 -19.66
CA ALA A 91 1.83 -7.23 -20.27
C ALA A 91 2.56 -8.23 -19.37
N SER A 92 3.08 -7.88 -18.21
CA SER A 92 3.56 -8.86 -17.23
C SER A 92 2.48 -9.30 -16.24
N LEU A 93 1.26 -8.72 -16.32
CA LEU A 93 0.18 -9.01 -15.39
C LEU A 93 -0.23 -10.49 -15.36
N PRO A 94 -0.37 -11.25 -16.50
CA PRO A 94 -0.69 -12.66 -16.44
C PRO A 94 0.40 -13.47 -15.70
N TYR A 95 1.68 -13.15 -15.93
CA TYR A 95 2.79 -13.76 -15.20
C TYR A 95 2.66 -13.48 -13.70
N PHE A 96 2.46 -12.22 -13.31
CA PHE A 96 2.36 -11.82 -11.92
C PHE A 96 1.21 -12.49 -11.18
N LEU A 97 0.03 -12.60 -11.83
CA LEU A 97 -1.18 -13.20 -11.23
C LEU A 97 -1.15 -14.73 -11.16
N GLU A 98 -0.47 -15.40 -12.12
CA GLU A 98 -0.54 -16.85 -12.27
C GLU A 98 0.75 -17.57 -11.83
N LYS A 99 1.90 -16.89 -11.85
CA LYS A 99 3.22 -17.50 -11.57
C LYS A 99 3.87 -16.98 -10.29
N THR A 100 3.21 -16.06 -9.54
CA THR A 100 3.72 -15.56 -8.24
C THR A 100 2.76 -15.90 -7.11
N THR A 101 3.16 -15.54 -5.88
CA THR A 101 2.36 -15.74 -4.66
C THR A 101 1.30 -14.65 -4.43
N PHE A 102 1.06 -13.78 -5.39
CA PHE A 102 0.11 -12.67 -5.27
C PHE A 102 -1.31 -13.14 -4.93
N LYS A 103 -1.94 -12.48 -3.96
CA LYS A 103 -3.30 -12.77 -3.47
C LYS A 103 -4.20 -11.54 -3.35
N GLY A 104 -3.66 -10.36 -3.69
CA GLY A 104 -4.40 -9.11 -3.64
C GLY A 104 -5.48 -8.99 -4.71
N ARG A 105 -6.08 -7.82 -4.81
CA ARG A 105 -7.11 -7.51 -5.81
C ARG A 105 -6.54 -6.63 -6.91
N VAL A 106 -7.00 -6.83 -8.14
CA VAL A 106 -6.52 -6.11 -9.33
C VAL A 106 -7.65 -5.31 -9.95
N PHE A 107 -7.38 -4.04 -10.27
CA PHE A 107 -8.37 -3.14 -10.86
C PHE A 107 -7.84 -2.44 -12.10
N MET A 108 -8.72 -2.34 -13.10
CA MET A 108 -8.54 -1.50 -14.29
C MET A 108 -9.90 -1.05 -14.84
N THR A 109 -9.91 -0.09 -15.74
CA THR A 109 -11.19 0.34 -16.36
C THR A 109 -11.73 -0.72 -17.33
N HIS A 110 -13.05 -0.69 -17.57
CA HIS A 110 -13.72 -1.60 -18.51
C HIS A 110 -13.07 -1.63 -19.90
N ALA A 111 -12.79 -0.47 -20.47
CA ALA A 111 -12.20 -0.37 -21.80
C ALA A 111 -10.75 -0.88 -21.82
N THR A 112 -9.99 -0.60 -20.75
CA THR A 112 -8.63 -1.16 -20.58
C THR A 112 -8.69 -2.68 -20.56
N LYS A 113 -9.58 -3.29 -19.79
CA LYS A 113 -9.75 -4.75 -19.70
C LYS A 113 -10.12 -5.38 -21.05
N ALA A 114 -11.00 -4.72 -21.82
CA ALA A 114 -11.41 -5.22 -23.13
C ALA A 114 -10.27 -5.26 -24.16
N ILE A 115 -9.45 -4.18 -24.21
CA ILE A 115 -8.32 -4.11 -25.14
C ILE A 115 -7.13 -4.95 -24.63
N TYR A 116 -6.88 -5.01 -23.34
CA TYR A 116 -5.87 -5.85 -22.70
C TYR A 116 -5.93 -7.29 -23.21
N LYS A 117 -7.13 -7.92 -23.21
CA LYS A 117 -7.32 -9.27 -23.73
C LYS A 117 -6.88 -9.41 -25.18
N LEU A 118 -7.26 -8.46 -26.03
CA LEU A 118 -6.93 -8.49 -27.46
C LEU A 118 -5.43 -8.36 -27.71
N LEU A 119 -4.78 -7.40 -27.02
CA LEU A 119 -3.36 -7.13 -27.17
C LEU A 119 -2.51 -8.29 -26.67
N LEU A 120 -2.81 -8.87 -25.50
CA LEU A 120 -2.02 -9.97 -24.97
C LEU A 120 -2.20 -11.27 -25.77
N SER A 121 -3.42 -11.54 -26.26
CA SER A 121 -3.62 -12.68 -27.17
C SER A 121 -2.84 -12.53 -28.47
N ASP A 122 -2.67 -11.31 -28.97
CA ASP A 122 -1.82 -11.03 -30.13
C ASP A 122 -0.33 -11.12 -29.79
N TYR A 123 0.07 -10.55 -28.66
CA TYR A 123 1.44 -10.59 -28.15
C TYR A 123 1.96 -12.04 -28.02
N VAL A 124 1.20 -12.94 -27.40
CA VAL A 124 1.57 -14.36 -27.26
C VAL A 124 1.71 -15.04 -28.63
N LYS A 125 0.84 -14.71 -29.60
CA LYS A 125 0.94 -15.27 -30.96
C LYS A 125 2.17 -14.82 -31.72
N VAL A 126 2.53 -13.55 -31.56
CA VAL A 126 3.70 -12.95 -32.21
C VAL A 126 5.00 -13.37 -31.54
N SER A 127 4.99 -13.58 -30.22
CA SER A 127 6.16 -13.97 -29.42
C SER A 127 6.50 -15.46 -29.51
N LYS A 128 5.69 -16.31 -30.12
CA LYS A 128 5.91 -17.77 -30.28
C LYS A 128 7.15 -18.19 -31.09
N VAL A 129 8.09 -17.29 -31.30
CA VAL A 129 9.33 -17.58 -32.04
C VAL A 129 10.30 -18.45 -31.22
N SER A 130 10.25 -18.45 -29.87
CA SER A 130 10.94 -19.42 -29.02
C SER A 130 10.07 -19.81 -27.84
N VAL A 131 9.82 -21.12 -27.68
CA VAL A 131 9.00 -21.68 -26.59
C VAL A 131 9.67 -21.43 -25.22
N GLU A 132 11.01 -21.30 -25.19
CA GLU A 132 11.81 -21.12 -23.99
C GLU A 132 11.69 -19.72 -23.37
N ASP A 133 11.31 -18.71 -24.17
CA ASP A 133 11.18 -17.32 -23.73
C ASP A 133 9.74 -16.90 -23.35
N MET A 134 8.79 -17.84 -23.43
CA MET A 134 7.39 -17.53 -23.13
C MET A 134 7.16 -17.36 -21.61
N LEU A 135 6.77 -16.14 -21.19
CA LEU A 135 6.43 -15.82 -19.81
C LEU A 135 5.11 -16.45 -19.34
N TYR A 136 4.14 -16.55 -20.24
CA TYR A 136 2.79 -17.07 -19.99
C TYR A 136 2.12 -17.48 -21.30
N ASP A 137 1.10 -18.30 -21.20
CA ASP A 137 0.31 -18.80 -22.33
C ASP A 137 -1.08 -18.14 -22.44
N GLU A 138 -1.87 -18.58 -23.42
CA GLU A 138 -3.23 -18.07 -23.67
C GLU A 138 -4.20 -18.42 -22.52
N GLN A 139 -3.97 -19.52 -21.80
CA GLN A 139 -4.75 -19.94 -20.63
C GLN A 139 -4.44 -19.05 -19.42
N ASP A 140 -3.18 -18.68 -19.23
CA ASP A 140 -2.78 -17.72 -18.19
C ASP A 140 -3.47 -16.36 -18.41
N ILE A 141 -3.57 -15.90 -19.67
CA ILE A 141 -4.31 -14.67 -19.99
C ILE A 141 -5.78 -14.81 -19.59
N LEU A 142 -6.44 -15.92 -19.93
CA LEU A 142 -7.85 -16.13 -19.59
C LEU A 142 -8.06 -16.15 -18.07
N ARG A 143 -7.22 -16.88 -17.33
CA ARG A 143 -7.29 -16.92 -15.87
C ARG A 143 -7.04 -15.54 -15.23
N SER A 144 -6.11 -14.76 -15.79
CA SER A 144 -5.88 -13.41 -15.33
C SER A 144 -7.11 -12.51 -15.52
N MET A 145 -7.84 -12.68 -16.63
CA MET A 145 -9.08 -11.94 -16.90
C MET A 145 -10.16 -12.17 -15.83
N ASP A 146 -10.24 -13.36 -15.26
CA ASP A 146 -11.21 -13.70 -14.21
C ASP A 146 -10.86 -13.02 -12.87
N LYS A 147 -9.57 -12.79 -12.61
CA LYS A 147 -9.07 -12.14 -11.40
C LYS A 147 -9.13 -10.61 -11.45
N ILE A 148 -9.23 -10.01 -12.65
CA ILE A 148 -9.25 -8.56 -12.84
C ILE A 148 -10.66 -8.03 -12.58
N GLU A 149 -10.78 -7.10 -11.65
CA GLU A 149 -12.00 -6.34 -11.39
C GLU A 149 -12.00 -5.02 -12.15
N VAL A 150 -13.19 -4.49 -12.40
CA VAL A 150 -13.34 -3.26 -13.15
C VAL A 150 -13.75 -2.10 -12.24
N ILE A 151 -13.27 -0.91 -12.58
CA ILE A 151 -13.59 0.33 -11.90
C ILE A 151 -14.07 1.36 -12.92
N ASP A 152 -15.13 2.09 -12.60
CA ASP A 152 -15.60 3.22 -13.39
C ASP A 152 -14.87 4.52 -13.01
N PHE A 153 -14.80 5.45 -13.96
CA PHE A 153 -14.28 6.78 -13.67
C PHE A 153 -15.11 7.44 -12.57
N HIS A 154 -14.42 8.09 -11.63
CA HIS A 154 -15.01 8.74 -10.45
C HIS A 154 -15.64 7.79 -9.41
N GLN A 155 -15.69 6.49 -9.67
CA GLN A 155 -16.11 5.50 -8.68
C GLN A 155 -15.06 5.40 -7.57
N THR A 156 -15.50 5.47 -6.32
CA THR A 156 -14.63 5.24 -5.15
C THR A 156 -14.80 3.82 -4.64
N LEU A 157 -13.70 3.09 -4.54
CA LEU A 157 -13.63 1.76 -3.96
C LEU A 157 -12.75 1.77 -2.71
N GLU A 158 -12.97 0.82 -1.83
CA GLU A 158 -12.15 0.60 -0.64
C GLU A 158 -11.80 -0.88 -0.50
N VAL A 159 -10.52 -1.18 -0.34
CA VAL A 159 -9.97 -2.52 -0.13
C VAL A 159 -9.00 -2.47 1.03
N ASN A 160 -9.25 -3.23 2.09
CA ASN A 160 -8.38 -3.32 3.26
C ASN A 160 -8.00 -1.94 3.87
N GLY A 161 -8.91 -0.93 3.81
CA GLY A 161 -8.63 0.42 4.30
C GLY A 161 -7.82 1.29 3.32
N ILE A 162 -7.55 0.80 2.12
CA ILE A 162 -7.04 1.57 0.98
C ILE A 162 -8.23 2.07 0.20
N ARG A 163 -8.42 3.37 0.14
CA ARG A 163 -9.48 4.01 -0.62
C ARG A 163 -8.89 4.56 -1.91
N PHE A 164 -9.51 4.25 -3.05
CA PHE A 164 -9.02 4.71 -4.34
C PHE A 164 -10.15 4.99 -5.31
N TRP A 165 -9.87 5.86 -6.29
CA TRP A 165 -10.75 6.22 -7.40
C TRP A 165 -9.91 6.64 -8.59
N CYS A 166 -10.53 6.78 -9.75
CA CYS A 166 -9.79 7.17 -10.94
C CYS A 166 -10.46 8.28 -11.76
N TYR A 167 -9.63 9.03 -12.46
CA TYR A 167 -10.01 10.05 -13.42
C TYR A 167 -9.54 9.65 -14.82
N THR A 168 -10.19 10.17 -15.84
CA THR A 168 -9.75 9.98 -17.23
C THR A 168 -8.37 10.57 -17.43
N ALA A 169 -7.41 9.75 -17.89
CA ALA A 169 -6.05 10.20 -18.17
C ALA A 169 -5.87 10.79 -19.58
N GLY A 170 -6.78 10.56 -20.52
CA GLY A 170 -6.57 10.81 -21.94
C GLY A 170 -5.77 9.66 -22.57
N HIS A 171 -4.65 9.92 -23.21
CA HIS A 171 -3.68 8.95 -23.74
C HIS A 171 -4.28 7.90 -24.68
N VAL A 172 -5.00 6.94 -24.14
CA VAL A 172 -5.74 5.91 -24.88
C VAL A 172 -7.10 5.67 -24.26
N LEU A 173 -7.98 4.98 -24.97
CA LEU A 173 -9.30 4.62 -24.47
C LEU A 173 -9.20 3.84 -23.15
N GLY A 174 -9.88 4.31 -22.13
CA GLY A 174 -9.91 3.67 -20.82
C GLY A 174 -8.71 4.00 -19.91
N ALA A 175 -7.74 4.78 -20.36
CA ALA A 175 -6.61 5.15 -19.51
C ALA A 175 -7.05 5.98 -18.30
N ALA A 176 -6.53 5.60 -17.13
CA ALA A 176 -6.93 6.12 -15.84
C ALA A 176 -5.77 6.73 -15.05
N MET A 177 -6.03 7.87 -14.42
CA MET A 177 -5.21 8.44 -13.35
C MET A 177 -5.78 7.99 -12.02
N PHE A 178 -5.05 7.21 -11.26
CA PHE A 178 -5.51 6.76 -9.95
C PHE A 178 -5.16 7.76 -8.85
N MET A 179 -6.11 7.98 -7.98
CA MET A 179 -5.92 8.64 -6.70
C MET A 179 -6.07 7.60 -5.59
N VAL A 180 -5.10 7.51 -4.72
CA VAL A 180 -5.10 6.60 -3.57
C VAL A 180 -5.10 7.42 -2.29
N ASP A 181 -5.96 7.04 -1.34
CA ASP A 181 -6.06 7.64 -0.01
C ASP A 181 -5.87 6.55 1.05
N ILE A 182 -4.82 6.65 1.83
CA ILE A 182 -4.55 5.77 2.97
C ILE A 182 -4.41 6.65 4.21
N ALA A 183 -5.34 6.49 5.16
CA ALA A 183 -5.33 7.23 6.42
C ALA A 183 -5.26 8.76 6.24
N GLY A 184 -5.93 9.30 5.21
CA GLY A 184 -5.96 10.73 4.90
C GLY A 184 -4.78 11.24 4.07
N VAL A 185 -3.76 10.43 3.83
CA VAL A 185 -2.67 10.79 2.90
C VAL A 185 -3.06 10.38 1.49
N ARG A 186 -3.09 11.34 0.57
CA ARG A 186 -3.49 11.16 -0.82
C ARG A 186 -2.29 11.17 -1.74
N VAL A 187 -2.21 10.14 -2.57
CA VAL A 187 -1.16 9.99 -3.59
C VAL A 187 -1.81 9.87 -4.96
N PRO A 188 -1.65 10.86 -5.84
CA PRO A 188 -2.07 10.73 -7.23
C PRO A 188 -0.99 10.02 -8.04
N LEU A 189 -1.37 8.95 -8.74
CA LEU A 189 -0.59 8.43 -9.85
C LEU A 189 -1.12 9.07 -11.14
N HIS A 190 -0.28 9.87 -11.78
CA HIS A 190 -0.70 10.78 -12.83
C HIS A 190 0.00 10.50 -14.15
N TRP A 191 -0.78 10.07 -15.15
CA TRP A 191 -0.44 10.14 -16.57
C TRP A 191 -1.41 11.13 -17.21
N ARG A 192 -0.99 12.38 -17.39
CA ARG A 192 -1.88 13.38 -17.98
C ARG A 192 -1.66 13.52 -19.47
N LEU A 193 -2.76 13.60 -20.18
CA LEU A 193 -2.82 13.97 -21.58
C LEU A 193 -3.90 14.99 -21.88
N PHE A 194 -3.52 15.97 -22.68
CA PHE A 194 -4.43 16.89 -23.29
C PHE A 194 -4.89 16.43 -24.68
N PRO A 195 -6.00 16.97 -25.20
CA PRO A 195 -6.58 16.51 -26.44
C PRO A 195 -5.60 16.65 -27.61
N ILE A 196 -5.49 15.58 -28.37
CA ILE A 196 -4.69 15.44 -29.57
C ILE A 196 -4.97 16.57 -30.55
N GLY A 197 -3.93 17.30 -30.94
CA GLY A 197 -3.98 18.24 -32.01
C GLY A 197 -4.43 17.60 -33.35
N ARG A 198 -5.12 18.37 -34.12
CA ARG A 198 -5.68 18.03 -35.44
C ARG A 198 -4.61 17.47 -36.36
N THR A 199 -4.64 16.18 -36.68
CA THR A 199 -3.94 15.69 -37.87
C THR A 199 -4.89 15.78 -39.04
N ILE A 200 -4.66 16.75 -39.90
CA ILE A 200 -5.32 16.82 -41.20
C ILE A 200 -4.45 16.01 -42.16
N LEU A 201 -4.88 14.81 -42.51
CA LEU A 201 -4.35 14.12 -43.69
C LEU A 201 -4.95 14.84 -44.91
N SER A 202 -4.13 15.62 -45.56
CA SER A 202 -4.46 16.19 -46.87
C SER A 202 -4.42 15.08 -47.92
N SER A 203 -5.56 14.78 -48.48
CA SER A 203 -5.77 13.77 -49.50
C SER A 203 -5.39 14.28 -50.89
N THR A 204 -4.22 13.91 -51.38
CA THR A 204 -3.93 14.12 -52.81
C THR A 204 -3.27 12.94 -53.53
N ILE A 205 -3.04 11.83 -52.87
CA ILE A 205 -2.62 10.59 -53.53
C ILE A 205 -3.33 9.45 -52.79
N SER A 206 -4.07 8.62 -53.48
CA SER A 206 -4.79 7.49 -52.90
C SER A 206 -3.91 6.23 -52.89
N PRO A 207 -2.94 6.10 -51.97
CA PRO A 207 -2.30 4.82 -51.74
C PRO A 207 -3.30 3.91 -51.02
N TYR A 208 -3.33 2.62 -51.38
CA TYR A 208 -4.06 1.65 -50.61
C TYR A 208 -3.45 1.59 -49.22
N ILE A 209 -4.19 2.09 -48.22
CA ILE A 209 -3.77 2.00 -46.82
C ILE A 209 -4.29 0.70 -46.23
N MET A 210 -3.41 -0.09 -45.63
CA MET A 210 -3.76 -1.40 -45.05
C MET A 210 -3.57 -1.39 -43.55
N LEU A 211 -4.55 -1.97 -42.81
CA LEU A 211 -4.51 -2.12 -41.36
C LEU A 211 -4.34 -3.60 -40.97
N PRO A 212 -3.56 -3.91 -39.92
CA PRO A 212 -3.47 -5.26 -39.40
C PRO A 212 -4.80 -5.73 -38.78
N PRO A 213 -5.05 -7.06 -38.70
CA PRO A 213 -6.30 -7.62 -38.16
C PRO A 213 -6.57 -7.19 -36.70
N LEU A 214 -5.54 -7.00 -35.90
CA LEU A 214 -5.64 -6.52 -34.52
C LEU A 214 -6.28 -5.13 -34.48
N ALA A 215 -5.84 -4.20 -35.35
CA ALA A 215 -6.38 -2.85 -35.38
C ALA A 215 -7.89 -2.84 -35.65
N LYS A 216 -8.38 -3.68 -36.56
CA LYS A 216 -9.82 -3.83 -36.82
C LYS A 216 -10.60 -4.28 -35.57
N ARG A 217 -10.07 -5.24 -34.82
CA ARG A 217 -10.69 -5.71 -33.57
C ARG A 217 -10.69 -4.63 -32.49
N CYS A 218 -9.58 -3.90 -32.36
CA CYS A 218 -9.51 -2.75 -31.44
C CYS A 218 -10.51 -1.64 -31.82
N MET A 219 -10.69 -1.35 -33.13
CA MET A 219 -11.69 -0.38 -33.58
C MET A 219 -13.12 -0.75 -33.17
N ALA A 220 -13.46 -2.03 -33.19
CA ALA A 220 -14.77 -2.49 -32.70
C ALA A 220 -14.96 -2.20 -31.18
N VAL A 221 -13.90 -2.37 -30.38
CA VAL A 221 -13.93 -1.98 -28.96
C VAL A 221 -14.08 -0.46 -28.82
N TYR A 222 -13.36 0.34 -29.61
CA TYR A 222 -13.50 1.79 -29.60
C TYR A 222 -14.93 2.24 -29.91
N GLN A 223 -15.58 1.61 -30.87
CA GLN A 223 -17.01 1.87 -31.20
C GLN A 223 -17.94 1.49 -30.03
N THR A 224 -17.69 0.37 -29.37
CA THR A 224 -18.47 -0.06 -28.19
C THR A 224 -18.37 0.93 -27.04
N TYR A 225 -17.20 1.49 -26.79
CA TYR A 225 -16.94 2.44 -25.70
C TYR A 225 -16.96 3.90 -26.13
N ILE A 226 -17.71 4.24 -27.17
CA ILE A 226 -17.80 5.60 -27.72
C ILE A 226 -18.21 6.64 -26.65
N ASN A 227 -19.08 6.23 -25.70
CA ASN A 227 -19.54 7.10 -24.62
C ASN A 227 -18.44 7.47 -23.60
N ALA A 228 -17.35 6.69 -23.54
CA ALA A 228 -16.19 7.00 -22.72
C ALA A 228 -15.20 7.96 -23.41
N MET A 229 -15.46 8.37 -24.64
CA MET A 229 -14.64 9.30 -25.41
C MET A 229 -15.06 10.75 -25.19
N ASN A 230 -14.23 11.68 -25.69
CA ASN A 230 -14.52 13.10 -25.61
C ASN A 230 -15.78 13.48 -26.42
N GLU A 231 -16.37 14.62 -26.07
CA GLU A 231 -17.61 15.11 -26.66
C GLU A 231 -17.50 15.27 -28.19
N ARG A 232 -16.36 15.70 -28.71
CA ARG A 232 -16.16 15.87 -30.15
C ARG A 232 -16.32 14.55 -30.91
N ILE A 233 -15.72 13.46 -30.43
CA ILE A 233 -15.83 12.12 -31.05
C ILE A 233 -17.26 11.61 -30.93
N ARG A 234 -17.91 11.79 -29.77
CA ARG A 234 -19.32 11.41 -29.58
C ARG A 234 -20.24 12.13 -30.54
N ASN A 235 -20.08 13.44 -30.71
CA ASN A 235 -20.87 14.24 -31.64
C ASN A 235 -20.61 13.87 -33.11
N GLN A 236 -19.35 13.55 -33.46
CA GLN A 236 -19.02 13.04 -34.78
C GLN A 236 -19.68 11.68 -35.04
N PHE A 237 -19.63 10.77 -34.06
CA PHE A 237 -20.22 9.44 -34.17
C PHE A 237 -21.73 9.48 -34.38
N ALA A 238 -22.43 10.45 -33.81
CA ALA A 238 -23.87 10.66 -34.01
C ALA A 238 -24.22 10.95 -35.48
N ASN A 239 -23.30 11.55 -36.24
CA ASN A 239 -23.51 11.90 -37.66
C ASN A 239 -22.86 10.92 -38.62
N SER A 240 -21.66 10.45 -38.31
CA SER A 240 -20.90 9.49 -39.10
C SER A 240 -19.90 8.75 -38.23
N ASN A 241 -19.74 7.46 -38.47
CA ASN A 241 -18.79 6.67 -37.68
C ASN A 241 -17.33 7.10 -37.98
N PRO A 242 -16.62 7.73 -37.01
CA PRO A 242 -15.24 8.17 -37.25
C PRO A 242 -14.22 7.04 -37.38
N PHE A 243 -14.61 5.79 -37.10
CA PHE A 243 -13.80 4.58 -37.21
C PHE A 243 -14.13 3.76 -38.46
N ASP A 244 -15.00 4.26 -39.34
CA ASP A 244 -15.26 3.69 -40.64
C ASP A 244 -14.42 4.40 -41.71
N PHE A 245 -13.35 3.76 -42.13
CA PHE A 245 -12.36 4.34 -43.05
C PHE A 245 -12.64 3.92 -44.48
N LYS A 246 -13.08 4.84 -45.33
CA LYS A 246 -13.42 4.59 -46.74
C LYS A 246 -12.23 4.13 -47.59
N HIS A 247 -11.00 4.53 -47.22
CA HIS A 247 -9.79 4.32 -48.05
C HIS A 247 -8.78 3.38 -47.36
N ILE A 248 -9.19 2.66 -46.29
CA ILE A 248 -8.32 1.79 -45.56
C ILE A 248 -8.89 0.37 -45.62
N SER A 249 -8.09 -0.58 -46.09
CA SER A 249 -8.45 -1.99 -46.22
C SER A 249 -7.75 -2.83 -45.15
N PRO A 250 -8.39 -3.85 -44.59
CA PRO A 250 -7.73 -4.76 -43.64
C PRO A 250 -6.80 -5.72 -44.39
N LEU A 251 -5.53 -5.76 -44.01
CA LEU A 251 -4.57 -6.77 -44.45
C LEU A 251 -4.77 -8.04 -43.64
N LYS A 252 -5.11 -9.15 -44.25
CA LYS A 252 -5.35 -10.44 -43.56
C LYS A 252 -4.05 -11.13 -43.15
N SER A 253 -3.06 -11.18 -44.04
CA SER A 253 -1.70 -11.67 -43.78
C SER A 253 -0.73 -11.08 -44.80
N ILE A 254 0.58 -11.16 -44.52
CA ILE A 254 1.62 -10.71 -45.46
C ILE A 254 1.67 -11.56 -46.74
N GLU A 255 1.29 -12.81 -46.64
CA GLU A 255 1.22 -13.75 -47.80
C GLU A 255 0.19 -13.32 -48.84
N ASN A 256 -0.87 -12.63 -48.40
CA ASN A 256 -1.92 -12.09 -49.23
C ASN A 256 -1.63 -10.63 -49.69
N PHE A 257 -0.43 -10.13 -49.41
CA PHE A 257 -0.03 -8.79 -49.84
C PHE A 257 0.63 -8.84 -51.22
N GLU A 258 -0.10 -8.41 -52.21
CA GLU A 258 0.42 -8.20 -53.55
C GLU A 258 1.10 -6.82 -53.65
N ASP A 259 2.43 -6.82 -53.79
CA ASP A 259 3.28 -5.63 -53.86
C ASP A 259 3.29 -5.05 -55.29
N VAL A 260 2.14 -4.61 -55.77
CA VAL A 260 1.90 -4.29 -57.20
C VAL A 260 1.82 -2.79 -57.46
N GLY A 261 2.40 -1.96 -56.61
CA GLY A 261 2.39 -0.49 -56.79
C GLY A 261 2.49 0.29 -55.49
N PRO A 262 2.34 1.63 -55.56
CA PRO A 262 2.46 2.48 -54.40
C PRO A 262 1.42 2.11 -53.32
N SER A 263 1.89 1.74 -52.15
CA SER A 263 1.03 1.36 -51.01
C SER A 263 1.57 1.95 -49.71
N VAL A 264 0.69 2.17 -48.72
CA VAL A 264 1.04 2.51 -47.36
C VAL A 264 0.50 1.41 -46.45
N VAL A 265 1.37 0.78 -45.69
CA VAL A 265 0.97 -0.26 -44.73
C VAL A 265 1.20 0.24 -43.32
N MET A 266 0.13 0.30 -42.53
CA MET A 266 0.23 0.53 -41.08
C MET A 266 0.47 -0.81 -40.40
N ALA A 267 1.60 -0.96 -39.76
CA ALA A 267 2.02 -2.23 -39.16
C ALA A 267 2.46 -2.05 -37.71
N SER A 268 2.33 -3.11 -36.94
CA SER A 268 2.76 -3.18 -35.53
C SER A 268 3.67 -4.41 -35.32
N PRO A 269 4.53 -4.35 -34.27
CA PRO A 269 4.82 -3.27 -33.32
C PRO A 269 5.69 -2.14 -33.93
N SER A 270 5.60 -0.93 -33.38
CA SER A 270 6.36 0.25 -33.86
C SER A 270 7.88 0.12 -33.67
N GLY A 271 8.32 -0.69 -32.71
CA GLY A 271 9.73 -0.97 -32.42
C GLY A 271 10.45 -1.84 -33.45
N LEU A 272 9.73 -2.45 -34.41
CA LEU A 272 10.26 -3.34 -35.43
C LEU A 272 10.98 -4.59 -34.88
N GLN A 273 10.58 -5.06 -33.69
CA GLN A 273 11.22 -6.22 -33.06
C GLN A 273 10.68 -7.56 -33.61
N SER A 274 9.41 -7.59 -33.94
CA SER A 274 8.71 -8.79 -34.38
C SER A 274 7.46 -8.46 -35.20
N GLY A 275 6.70 -9.46 -35.61
CA GLY A 275 5.40 -9.30 -36.25
C GLY A 275 5.45 -8.70 -37.66
N LEU A 276 4.29 -8.19 -38.10
CA LEU A 276 4.10 -7.71 -39.46
C LEU A 276 5.05 -6.55 -39.84
N SER A 277 5.28 -5.63 -38.91
CA SER A 277 6.16 -4.47 -39.17
C SER A 277 7.60 -4.91 -39.43
N ARG A 278 8.08 -5.90 -38.70
CA ARG A 278 9.42 -6.45 -38.89
C ARG A 278 9.55 -7.21 -40.23
N GLN A 279 8.56 -8.02 -40.58
CA GLN A 279 8.54 -8.77 -41.83
C GLN A 279 8.54 -7.84 -43.05
N LEU A 280 7.75 -6.76 -43.01
CA LEU A 280 7.73 -5.77 -44.05
C LEU A 280 9.05 -4.98 -44.13
N PHE A 281 9.62 -4.63 -42.99
CA PHE A 281 10.91 -3.95 -42.95
C PHE A 281 12.00 -4.80 -43.57
N ASP A 282 12.11 -6.07 -43.21
CA ASP A 282 13.10 -7.01 -43.75
C ASP A 282 12.95 -7.15 -45.28
N LYS A 283 11.73 -7.13 -45.81
CA LYS A 283 11.43 -7.21 -47.23
C LYS A 283 11.80 -5.94 -47.99
N TRP A 284 11.65 -4.76 -47.36
CA TRP A 284 11.71 -3.48 -48.06
C TRP A 284 12.96 -2.63 -47.75
N CYS A 285 13.74 -2.94 -46.73
CA CYS A 285 14.84 -2.12 -46.24
C CYS A 285 15.93 -1.84 -47.28
N SER A 286 16.14 -2.73 -48.25
CA SER A 286 17.19 -2.64 -49.25
C SER A 286 16.83 -1.81 -50.48
N ASP A 287 15.56 -1.42 -50.65
CA ASP A 287 15.13 -0.62 -51.81
C ASP A 287 14.94 0.86 -51.43
N LYS A 288 15.69 1.75 -52.11
CA LYS A 288 15.63 3.21 -51.92
C LYS A 288 14.29 3.87 -52.24
N LYS A 289 13.39 3.15 -52.94
CA LYS A 289 12.04 3.66 -53.26
C LYS A 289 11.09 3.58 -52.08
N ASN A 290 11.45 2.78 -51.09
CA ASN A 290 10.63 2.55 -49.90
C ASN A 290 10.98 3.57 -48.80
N ALA A 291 10.02 3.78 -47.91
CA ALA A 291 10.21 4.61 -46.72
C ALA A 291 9.58 3.95 -45.50
N CYS A 292 10.24 4.06 -44.36
CA CYS A 292 9.73 3.67 -43.05
C CYS A 292 9.42 4.94 -42.25
N VAL A 293 8.17 5.11 -41.85
CA VAL A 293 7.75 6.16 -40.93
C VAL A 293 7.50 5.58 -39.56
N ILE A 294 8.27 6.02 -38.59
CA ILE A 294 8.16 5.62 -37.17
C ILE A 294 7.36 6.68 -36.42
N PRO A 295 6.08 6.42 -36.11
CA PRO A 295 5.24 7.36 -35.37
C PRO A 295 5.42 7.18 -33.87
N GLY A 296 5.94 8.17 -33.21
CA GLY A 296 6.02 8.17 -31.75
C GLY A 296 7.39 7.86 -31.17
N TYR A 297 7.38 7.52 -29.89
CA TYR A 297 8.59 7.26 -29.11
C TYR A 297 9.13 5.85 -29.34
N VAL A 298 10.45 5.72 -29.40
CA VAL A 298 11.16 4.45 -29.58
C VAL A 298 12.12 4.22 -28.42
N VAL A 299 11.96 3.10 -27.75
CA VAL A 299 12.77 2.72 -26.59
C VAL A 299 14.18 2.28 -27.02
N GLU A 300 15.18 2.59 -26.22
CA GLU A 300 16.56 2.14 -26.41
C GLU A 300 16.62 0.61 -26.47
N GLY A 301 17.47 0.08 -27.37
CA GLY A 301 17.58 -1.37 -27.61
C GLY A 301 16.63 -1.92 -28.67
N MET A 302 15.70 -1.15 -29.21
CA MET A 302 14.84 -1.56 -30.33
C MET A 302 15.51 -1.33 -31.69
N LEU A 303 15.18 -2.18 -32.69
CA LEU A 303 15.66 -1.98 -34.07
C LEU A 303 15.24 -0.62 -34.62
N ALA A 304 14.02 -0.17 -34.36
CA ALA A 304 13.55 1.14 -34.77
C ALA A 304 14.45 2.28 -34.27
N LYS A 305 15.03 2.16 -33.06
CA LYS A 305 16.00 3.14 -32.52
C LYS A 305 17.33 3.09 -33.29
N THR A 306 17.77 1.89 -33.65
CA THR A 306 18.99 1.70 -34.42
C THR A 306 18.88 2.31 -35.81
N ILE A 307 17.76 2.10 -36.53
CA ILE A 307 17.58 2.58 -37.91
C ILE A 307 17.35 4.09 -38.00
N ILE A 308 16.88 4.76 -36.95
CA ILE A 308 16.80 6.24 -36.90
C ILE A 308 18.18 6.87 -37.07
N ASN A 309 19.26 6.18 -36.67
CA ASN A 309 20.63 6.65 -36.87
C ASN A 309 21.19 6.31 -38.25
N GLU A 310 20.34 5.81 -39.18
CA GLU A 310 20.66 5.49 -40.57
C GLU A 310 21.95 4.65 -40.73
N PRO A 311 22.08 3.48 -40.09
CA PRO A 311 23.24 2.62 -40.28
C PRO A 311 23.30 2.12 -41.73
N LYS A 312 24.50 1.81 -42.20
CA LYS A 312 24.67 1.32 -43.58
C LYS A 312 24.04 -0.07 -43.80
N GLU A 313 24.06 -0.88 -42.78
CA GLU A 313 23.56 -2.27 -42.81
C GLU A 313 22.73 -2.57 -41.56
N VAL A 314 21.77 -3.45 -41.71
CA VAL A 314 20.89 -3.94 -40.62
C VAL A 314 20.83 -5.46 -40.63
N THR A 315 20.67 -6.05 -39.46
CA THR A 315 20.49 -7.50 -39.32
C THR A 315 19.03 -7.85 -39.50
N LEU A 316 18.73 -8.76 -40.42
CA LEU A 316 17.39 -9.30 -40.69
C LEU A 316 17.01 -10.38 -39.66
N MET A 317 15.74 -10.79 -39.63
CA MET A 317 15.26 -11.87 -38.74
C MET A 317 15.94 -13.23 -39.02
N ASN A 318 16.38 -13.49 -40.25
CA ASN A 318 17.11 -14.70 -40.62
C ASN A 318 18.60 -14.67 -40.22
N GLY A 319 19.06 -13.62 -39.55
CA GLY A 319 20.47 -13.45 -39.14
C GLY A 319 21.40 -12.92 -40.23
N LEU A 320 20.92 -12.72 -41.46
CA LEU A 320 21.72 -12.11 -42.53
C LEU A 320 21.74 -10.58 -42.40
N THR A 321 22.77 -9.97 -42.92
CA THR A 321 22.85 -8.50 -43.04
C THR A 321 22.33 -8.04 -44.40
N ALA A 322 21.62 -6.89 -44.40
CA ALA A 322 21.12 -6.24 -45.60
C ALA A 322 21.45 -4.73 -45.56
N PRO A 323 21.68 -4.10 -46.69
CA PRO A 323 21.90 -2.67 -46.74
C PRO A 323 20.61 -1.92 -46.41
N LEU A 324 20.70 -0.86 -45.61
CA LEU A 324 19.58 0.05 -45.34
C LEU A 324 19.58 1.17 -46.38
N ASN A 325 18.83 0.97 -47.45
CA ASN A 325 18.69 1.95 -48.53
C ASN A 325 17.38 2.74 -48.48
N MET A 326 16.37 2.23 -47.75
CA MET A 326 15.09 2.90 -47.58
C MET A 326 15.23 4.18 -46.76
N GLN A 327 14.33 5.15 -47.01
CA GLN A 327 14.27 6.37 -46.20
C GLN A 327 13.64 6.06 -44.83
N VAL A 328 14.21 6.63 -43.78
CA VAL A 328 13.67 6.47 -42.41
C VAL A 328 13.27 7.85 -41.88
N HIS A 329 12.01 7.96 -41.48
CA HIS A 329 11.46 9.19 -40.90
C HIS A 329 10.90 8.91 -39.50
N CYS A 330 11.33 9.69 -38.51
CA CYS A 330 10.75 9.65 -37.17
C CYS A 330 9.86 10.89 -36.98
N ILE A 331 8.59 10.65 -36.73
CA ILE A 331 7.59 11.72 -36.53
C ILE A 331 6.97 11.52 -35.16
N SER A 332 7.11 12.51 -34.28
CA SER A 332 6.54 12.43 -32.93
C SER A 332 5.02 12.62 -32.98
N PHE A 333 4.30 11.52 -32.97
CA PHE A 333 2.87 11.45 -32.64
C PHE A 333 2.71 10.95 -31.20
N SER A 334 3.33 11.67 -30.25
CA SER A 334 3.25 11.29 -28.86
C SER A 334 1.87 11.59 -28.29
N ALA A 335 1.30 10.62 -27.65
CA ALA A 335 0.10 10.79 -26.82
C ALA A 335 0.46 11.15 -25.35
N HIS A 336 1.70 11.51 -25.05
CA HIS A 336 2.16 11.95 -23.73
C HIS A 336 2.10 13.47 -23.60
N ALA A 337 1.91 13.96 -22.36
CA ALA A 337 1.96 15.38 -22.07
C ALA A 337 3.36 15.95 -22.32
N ASP A 338 3.42 17.14 -22.89
CA ASP A 338 4.67 17.88 -23.01
C ASP A 338 5.03 18.63 -21.70
N TYR A 339 6.18 19.31 -21.72
CA TYR A 339 6.62 20.08 -20.56
C TYR A 339 5.65 21.21 -20.19
N ALA A 340 5.07 21.91 -21.15
CA ALA A 340 4.17 23.02 -20.88
C ALA A 340 2.89 22.56 -20.18
N GLN A 341 2.33 21.47 -20.65
CA GLN A 341 1.14 20.83 -20.06
C GLN A 341 1.43 20.30 -18.66
N THR A 342 2.54 19.57 -18.49
CA THR A 342 2.95 19.00 -17.20
C THR A 342 3.23 20.09 -16.17
N SER A 343 3.95 21.15 -16.56
CA SER A 343 4.30 22.26 -15.67
C SER A 343 3.07 23.08 -15.24
N THR A 344 2.12 23.31 -16.15
CA THR A 344 0.85 23.99 -15.82
C THR A 344 0.05 23.20 -14.78
N PHE A 345 -0.09 21.91 -15.00
CA PHE A 345 -0.81 21.05 -14.06
C PHE A 345 -0.15 21.00 -12.69
N LEU A 346 1.18 20.85 -12.64
CA LEU A 346 1.91 20.82 -11.38
C LEU A 346 1.84 22.15 -10.63
N LYS A 347 1.79 23.29 -11.35
CA LYS A 347 1.57 24.62 -10.77
C LYS A 347 0.19 24.77 -10.12
N GLU A 348 -0.84 24.24 -10.76
CA GLU A 348 -2.20 24.24 -10.22
C GLU A 348 -2.32 23.33 -8.98
N LEU A 349 -1.63 22.19 -9.00
CA LEU A 349 -1.70 21.19 -7.93
C LEU A 349 -0.82 21.53 -6.71
N MET A 350 0.32 22.22 -6.92
CA MET A 350 1.31 22.58 -5.88
C MET A 350 1.65 21.43 -4.91
N PRO A 351 2.05 20.26 -5.41
CA PRO A 351 2.30 19.12 -4.52
C PRO A 351 3.60 19.30 -3.72
N PRO A 352 3.66 18.85 -2.46
CA PRO A 352 4.88 18.94 -1.65
C PRO A 352 6.00 18.00 -2.13
N ASN A 353 5.65 16.92 -2.80
CA ASN A 353 6.61 15.96 -3.35
C ASN A 353 6.21 15.57 -4.78
N ILE A 354 7.19 15.50 -5.67
CA ILE A 354 7.05 15.03 -7.06
C ILE A 354 8.05 13.91 -7.27
N ILE A 355 7.56 12.74 -7.68
CA ILE A 355 8.39 11.61 -8.06
C ILE A 355 8.24 11.41 -9.57
N LEU A 356 9.35 11.52 -10.30
CA LEU A 356 9.39 11.32 -11.73
C LEU A 356 9.73 9.86 -12.02
N VAL A 357 8.93 9.21 -12.85
CA VAL A 357 9.12 7.83 -13.33
C VAL A 357 8.79 7.73 -14.81
N HIS A 358 9.14 6.64 -15.46
CA HIS A 358 8.78 6.31 -16.84
C HIS A 358 9.37 7.30 -17.86
N GLY A 359 10.67 7.51 -17.80
CA GLY A 359 11.40 8.33 -18.75
C GLY A 359 12.87 7.96 -18.81
N GLU A 360 13.53 8.24 -19.93
CA GLU A 360 14.98 8.06 -20.04
C GLU A 360 15.73 8.97 -19.06
N ALA A 361 16.81 8.47 -18.48
CA ALA A 361 17.55 9.13 -17.41
C ALA A 361 17.95 10.57 -17.74
N ASN A 362 18.40 10.83 -18.99
CA ASN A 362 18.83 12.14 -19.44
C ASN A 362 17.65 13.12 -19.55
N GLU A 363 16.54 12.68 -20.15
CA GLU A 363 15.34 13.53 -20.32
C GLU A 363 14.67 13.80 -18.97
N MET A 364 14.61 12.79 -18.09
CA MET A 364 14.14 12.98 -16.72
C MET A 364 15.02 13.96 -15.94
N GLY A 365 16.35 13.89 -16.13
CA GLY A 365 17.29 14.84 -15.55
C GLY A 365 17.02 16.28 -16.00
N ARG A 366 16.78 16.49 -17.30
CA ARG A 366 16.40 17.80 -17.86
C ARG A 366 15.07 18.31 -17.32
N LEU A 367 14.04 17.45 -17.25
CA LEU A 367 12.74 17.79 -16.69
C LEU A 367 12.87 18.14 -15.20
N LYS A 368 13.59 17.35 -14.44
CA LYS A 368 13.86 17.58 -13.02
C LYS A 368 14.45 18.96 -12.78
N GLN A 369 15.49 19.34 -13.54
CA GLN A 369 16.13 20.66 -13.41
C GLN A 369 15.17 21.81 -13.72
N LYS A 370 14.38 21.70 -14.79
CA LYS A 370 13.35 22.69 -15.12
C LYS A 370 12.29 22.81 -14.03
N LEU A 371 11.85 21.69 -13.43
CA LEU A 371 10.88 21.70 -12.35
C LEU A 371 11.48 22.27 -11.04
N ILE A 372 12.75 21.99 -10.73
CA ILE A 372 13.45 22.61 -9.58
C ILE A 372 13.45 24.13 -9.74
N THR A 373 13.78 24.64 -10.93
CA THR A 373 13.74 26.09 -11.22
C THR A 373 12.31 26.63 -11.11
N LEU A 374 11.32 25.87 -11.57
CA LEU A 374 9.91 26.28 -11.55
C LEU A 374 9.32 26.41 -10.12
N PHE A 375 9.78 25.56 -9.20
CA PHE A 375 9.34 25.50 -7.81
C PHE A 375 10.40 26.04 -6.83
N ALA A 376 11.33 26.89 -7.29
CA ALA A 376 12.42 27.40 -6.46
C ALA A 376 11.94 28.18 -5.25
N ASP A 377 10.80 28.87 -5.35
CA ASP A 377 10.21 29.67 -4.27
C ASP A 377 9.37 28.82 -3.29
N GLY A 378 9.23 27.49 -3.54
CA GLY A 378 8.42 26.57 -2.74
C GLY A 378 9.23 25.45 -2.10
N ASN A 379 8.59 24.73 -1.16
CA ASN A 379 9.18 23.56 -0.47
C ASN A 379 8.97 22.23 -1.23
N THR A 380 8.63 22.27 -2.52
CA THR A 380 8.37 21.06 -3.33
C THR A 380 9.66 20.28 -3.56
N LYS A 381 9.68 19.02 -3.13
CA LYS A 381 10.79 18.09 -3.40
C LYS A 381 10.57 17.35 -4.70
N ILE A 382 11.58 17.34 -5.59
CA ILE A 382 11.52 16.67 -6.89
C ILE A 382 12.55 15.54 -6.91
N ILE A 383 12.08 14.32 -7.06
CA ILE A 383 12.86 13.10 -6.95
C ILE A 383 12.72 12.31 -8.25
N SER A 384 13.82 11.74 -8.73
CA SER A 384 13.87 10.86 -9.90
C SER A 384 14.63 9.59 -9.50
N PRO A 385 13.93 8.57 -8.98
CA PRO A 385 14.57 7.34 -8.53
C PRO A 385 14.99 6.47 -9.71
N LYS A 386 16.02 5.67 -9.51
CA LYS A 386 16.37 4.54 -10.38
C LYS A 386 15.46 3.34 -10.08
N ASN A 387 15.49 2.32 -10.97
CA ASN A 387 14.87 1.05 -10.65
C ASN A 387 15.40 0.50 -9.32
N CYS A 388 14.51 -0.05 -8.51
CA CYS A 388 14.77 -0.61 -7.18
C CYS A 388 15.31 0.41 -6.15
N GLN A 389 15.31 1.70 -6.48
CA GLN A 389 15.67 2.76 -5.54
C GLN A 389 14.44 3.25 -4.79
N SER A 390 14.36 2.94 -3.51
CA SER A 390 13.27 3.39 -2.65
C SER A 390 13.37 4.89 -2.34
N VAL A 391 12.21 5.55 -2.40
CA VAL A 391 12.02 6.93 -1.97
C VAL A 391 11.23 6.93 -0.67
N GLU A 392 11.83 7.43 0.39
CA GLU A 392 11.20 7.54 1.70
C GLU A 392 10.65 8.94 1.92
N MET A 393 9.39 8.99 2.32
CA MET A 393 8.69 10.23 2.67
C MET A 393 8.03 10.08 4.03
N TYR A 394 8.04 11.14 4.82
CA TYR A 394 7.47 11.16 6.15
C TYR A 394 6.30 12.12 6.18
N PHE A 395 5.15 11.64 6.62
CA PHE A 395 3.93 12.42 6.74
C PHE A 395 3.56 12.56 8.20
N ASN A 396 3.52 13.79 8.68
CA ASN A 396 2.92 14.09 9.98
C ASN A 396 1.41 14.00 9.79
N SER A 397 0.84 12.85 10.11
CA SER A 397 -0.61 12.72 10.09
C SER A 397 -1.20 13.47 11.27
N GLU A 398 -1.86 14.59 11.02
CA GLU A 398 -2.81 15.15 11.99
C GLU A 398 -3.87 14.07 12.23
N LYS A 399 -3.94 13.61 13.48
CA LYS A 399 -4.95 12.65 13.88
C LYS A 399 -6.25 13.39 14.05
N MET A 400 -7.09 13.44 13.03
CA MET A 400 -8.44 13.98 13.15
C MET A 400 -9.37 12.89 13.71
N ALA A 401 -10.07 13.22 14.80
CA ALA A 401 -11.14 12.42 15.34
C ALA A 401 -12.49 13.08 15.00
N LYS A 402 -13.43 12.31 14.47
CA LYS A 402 -14.79 12.78 14.22
C LYS A 402 -15.61 12.64 15.48
N THR A 403 -16.20 13.73 15.99
CA THR A 403 -17.18 13.66 17.07
C THR A 403 -18.51 13.07 16.57
N ILE A 404 -19.06 12.11 17.30
CA ILE A 404 -20.34 11.47 16.96
C ILE A 404 -21.21 11.33 18.21
N GLY A 405 -22.52 11.07 18.01
CA GLY A 405 -23.50 10.96 19.09
C GLY A 405 -23.67 12.28 19.84
N LYS A 406 -23.89 12.23 21.14
CA LYS A 406 -24.08 13.39 22.00
C LYS A 406 -22.95 14.43 21.89
N LEU A 407 -21.70 13.98 21.71
CA LEU A 407 -20.56 14.89 21.50
C LEU A 407 -20.55 15.57 20.12
N GLY A 408 -21.30 15.04 19.16
CA GLY A 408 -21.45 15.64 17.83
C GLY A 408 -22.55 16.69 17.71
N GLU A 409 -23.41 16.84 18.72
CA GLU A 409 -24.50 17.83 18.73
C GLU A 409 -23.97 19.27 18.89
N LYS A 410 -22.84 19.43 19.58
CA LYS A 410 -22.17 20.72 19.76
C LYS A 410 -20.85 20.72 18.95
N VAL A 411 -20.65 21.72 18.10
CA VAL A 411 -19.38 21.92 17.42
C VAL A 411 -18.40 22.51 18.44
N PRO A 412 -17.26 21.83 18.73
CA PRO A 412 -16.26 22.36 19.66
C PRO A 412 -15.64 23.66 19.14
N GLU A 413 -15.39 24.62 20.01
CA GLU A 413 -14.65 25.83 19.66
C GLU A 413 -13.14 25.56 19.61
N ILE A 414 -12.41 26.40 18.86
CA ILE A 414 -10.95 26.27 18.73
C ILE A 414 -10.31 26.45 20.12
N GLY A 415 -9.61 25.39 20.59
CA GLY A 415 -8.99 25.35 21.91
C GLY A 415 -9.86 24.73 23.01
N GLU A 416 -11.10 24.33 22.71
CA GLU A 416 -11.97 23.60 23.64
C GLU A 416 -11.48 22.17 23.81
N THR A 417 -11.44 21.66 25.04
CA THR A 417 -11.10 20.26 25.33
C THR A 417 -12.34 19.39 25.23
N VAL A 418 -12.29 18.36 24.40
CA VAL A 418 -13.36 17.37 24.26
C VAL A 418 -12.94 16.08 24.95
N SER A 419 -13.75 15.59 25.89
CA SER A 419 -13.52 14.35 26.62
C SER A 419 -14.51 13.28 26.17
N GLY A 420 -14.05 12.04 25.97
CA GLY A 420 -14.90 10.93 25.53
C GLY A 420 -14.10 9.67 25.24
N LEU A 421 -14.80 8.63 24.76
CA LEU A 421 -14.19 7.41 24.29
C LEU A 421 -13.66 7.59 22.86
N LEU A 422 -12.37 7.36 22.66
CA LEU A 422 -11.74 7.38 21.34
C LEU A 422 -11.78 5.96 20.74
N VAL A 423 -12.61 5.77 19.72
CA VAL A 423 -12.75 4.50 19.00
C VAL A 423 -11.99 4.60 17.68
N LYS A 424 -11.06 3.67 17.44
CA LYS A 424 -10.34 3.52 16.18
C LYS A 424 -11.02 2.43 15.35
N LYS A 425 -11.49 2.79 14.14
CA LYS A 425 -12.00 1.85 13.15
C LYS A 425 -11.20 1.99 11.85
N GLY A 426 -10.33 1.01 11.60
CA GLY A 426 -9.35 1.14 10.51
C GLY A 426 -8.40 2.31 10.74
N PHE A 427 -8.40 3.29 9.85
CA PHE A 427 -7.59 4.52 9.94
C PHE A 427 -8.39 5.75 10.41
N THR A 428 -9.67 5.59 10.73
CA THR A 428 -10.52 6.67 11.23
C THR A 428 -10.61 6.62 12.75
N TYR A 429 -10.60 7.80 13.36
CA TYR A 429 -10.82 7.96 14.79
C TYR A 429 -12.19 8.61 14.99
N GLN A 430 -12.94 8.10 15.96
CA GLN A 430 -14.23 8.63 16.37
C GLN A 430 -14.18 8.88 17.88
N ILE A 431 -14.63 10.04 18.33
CA ILE A 431 -14.77 10.34 19.75
C ILE A 431 -16.26 10.45 20.06
N MET A 432 -16.71 9.76 21.11
CA MET A 432 -18.12 9.69 21.50
C MET A 432 -18.26 9.64 23.02
N ALA A 433 -19.43 9.95 23.53
CA ALA A 433 -19.75 9.77 24.93
C ALA A 433 -19.75 8.26 25.27
N PRO A 434 -19.43 7.87 26.52
CA PRO A 434 -19.46 6.46 26.94
C PRO A 434 -20.79 5.77 26.66
N ASP A 435 -21.91 6.46 26.86
CA ASP A 435 -23.28 5.94 26.65
C ASP A 435 -23.59 5.66 25.16
N ASP A 436 -22.90 6.33 24.26
CA ASP A 436 -23.10 6.19 22.81
C ASP A 436 -22.35 5.01 22.21
N LEU A 437 -21.43 4.39 22.99
CA LEU A 437 -20.53 3.35 22.47
C LEU A 437 -21.28 2.17 21.86
N HIS A 438 -22.32 1.68 22.51
CA HIS A 438 -23.12 0.53 22.06
C HIS A 438 -24.05 0.88 20.88
N VAL A 439 -24.34 2.17 20.64
CA VAL A 439 -25.17 2.64 19.53
C VAL A 439 -24.36 2.74 18.24
N PHE A 440 -23.11 3.26 18.33
CA PHE A 440 -22.27 3.54 17.17
C PHE A 440 -21.17 2.51 16.92
N SER A 441 -20.99 1.55 17.85
CA SER A 441 -20.03 0.47 17.70
C SER A 441 -20.58 -0.85 18.25
N GLN A 442 -19.89 -1.96 17.96
CA GLN A 442 -20.20 -3.27 18.56
C GLN A 442 -19.46 -3.51 19.88
N LEU A 443 -18.87 -2.46 20.44
CA LEU A 443 -18.12 -2.50 21.69
C LEU A 443 -19.04 -2.22 22.87
N SER A 444 -18.73 -2.78 24.00
CA SER A 444 -19.39 -2.50 25.29
C SER A 444 -18.34 -2.13 26.33
N THR A 445 -18.74 -1.35 27.31
CA THR A 445 -17.91 -1.07 28.50
C THR A 445 -18.26 -2.06 29.60
N THR A 446 -17.26 -2.51 30.35
CA THR A 446 -17.44 -3.28 31.57
C THR A 446 -16.49 -2.75 32.64
N ASN A 447 -16.95 -2.80 33.90
CA ASN A 447 -16.08 -2.51 35.04
C ASN A 447 -15.42 -3.80 35.50
N VAL A 448 -14.09 -3.81 35.52
CA VAL A 448 -13.32 -4.93 36.05
C VAL A 448 -13.04 -4.67 37.53
N ILE A 449 -13.64 -5.49 38.41
CA ILE A 449 -13.33 -5.47 39.83
C ILE A 449 -12.19 -6.47 40.07
N GLN A 450 -11.10 -5.95 40.61
CA GLN A 450 -9.96 -6.76 41.03
C GLN A 450 -10.10 -7.18 42.51
N ARG A 451 -9.59 -8.36 42.85
CA ARG A 451 -9.59 -8.87 44.20
C ARG A 451 -8.29 -9.59 44.52
N ILE A 452 -7.72 -9.30 45.66
CA ILE A 452 -6.61 -10.06 46.26
C ILE A 452 -7.02 -10.59 47.63
N SER A 453 -6.80 -11.86 47.88
CA SER A 453 -7.01 -12.47 49.20
C SER A 453 -5.65 -12.69 49.85
N ILE A 454 -5.51 -12.26 51.11
CA ILE A 454 -4.26 -12.30 51.88
C ILE A 454 -4.52 -13.11 53.16
N PRO A 455 -3.71 -14.14 53.45
CA PRO A 455 -3.75 -14.84 54.74
C PRO A 455 -3.40 -13.86 55.86
N TYR A 456 -4.31 -13.70 56.82
CA TYR A 456 -4.15 -12.83 57.98
C TYR A 456 -4.87 -13.39 59.17
N SER A 457 -4.15 -13.69 60.26
CA SER A 457 -4.69 -14.30 61.50
C SER A 457 -4.76 -13.33 62.67
N GLY A 458 -4.53 -12.05 62.44
CA GLY A 458 -4.55 -11.03 63.50
C GLY A 458 -5.90 -10.34 63.66
N ALA A 459 -6.01 -9.48 64.66
CA ALA A 459 -7.20 -8.68 64.87
C ALA A 459 -7.37 -7.62 63.75
N PHE A 460 -8.54 -7.56 63.10
CA PHE A 460 -8.84 -6.61 61.99
C PHE A 460 -8.69 -5.15 62.43
N GLY A 461 -8.87 -4.86 63.75
CA GLY A 461 -8.62 -3.54 64.30
C GLY A 461 -7.18 -3.04 64.16
N VAL A 462 -6.20 -3.95 64.08
CA VAL A 462 -4.79 -3.55 63.85
C VAL A 462 -4.62 -3.01 62.43
N ILE A 463 -5.22 -3.68 61.42
CA ILE A 463 -5.20 -3.18 60.05
C ILE A 463 -5.90 -1.85 59.92
N LYS A 464 -7.08 -1.70 60.56
CA LYS A 464 -7.79 -0.42 60.64
C LYS A 464 -6.91 0.70 61.22
N HIS A 465 -6.21 0.42 62.32
CA HIS A 465 -5.34 1.42 62.96
C HIS A 465 -4.18 1.79 62.04
N ARG A 466 -3.52 0.86 61.43
CA ARG A 466 -2.40 1.08 60.51
C ARG A 466 -2.82 1.85 59.24
N LEU A 467 -3.97 1.52 58.66
CA LEU A 467 -4.51 2.23 57.52
C LEU A 467 -4.83 3.67 57.84
N LYS A 468 -5.41 3.97 59.04
CA LYS A 468 -5.67 5.34 59.50
C LYS A 468 -4.42 6.16 59.75
N GLN A 469 -3.26 5.54 59.95
CA GLN A 469 -1.98 6.24 60.09
C GLN A 469 -1.41 6.74 58.73
N ILE A 470 -1.83 6.09 57.61
CA ILE A 470 -1.29 6.35 56.26
C ILE A 470 -2.30 7.12 55.43
N TYR A 471 -3.58 6.80 55.57
CA TYR A 471 -4.64 7.36 54.71
C TYR A 471 -5.56 8.26 55.57
N GLU A 472 -5.85 9.44 55.03
CA GLU A 472 -6.73 10.41 55.70
C GLU A 472 -8.19 9.97 55.71
N SER A 473 -8.66 9.29 54.64
CA SER A 473 -10.03 8.81 54.53
C SER A 473 -10.06 7.29 54.62
N VAL A 474 -10.41 6.79 55.84
CA VAL A 474 -10.65 5.35 56.11
C VAL A 474 -11.96 5.23 56.87
N GLU A 475 -12.98 4.79 56.19
CA GLU A 475 -14.29 4.52 56.72
C GLU A 475 -14.42 3.04 57.14
N SER A 476 -15.19 2.81 58.22
CA SER A 476 -15.42 1.45 58.71
C SER A 476 -16.92 1.17 58.71
N SER A 477 -17.30 0.10 58.04
CA SER A 477 -18.68 -0.38 57.93
C SER A 477 -18.74 -1.88 58.15
N VAL A 478 -19.93 -2.37 58.23
CA VAL A 478 -20.21 -3.83 58.17
C VAL A 478 -20.96 -4.04 56.86
N ASP A 479 -20.53 -5.01 56.08
CA ASP A 479 -21.19 -5.35 54.82
C ASP A 479 -22.61 -5.88 55.14
N GLU A 480 -23.62 -5.24 54.55
CA GLU A 480 -25.04 -5.53 54.85
C GLU A 480 -25.48 -6.95 54.45
N GLU A 481 -24.86 -7.53 53.42
CA GLU A 481 -25.21 -8.87 52.90
C GLU A 481 -24.47 -10.00 53.66
N SER A 482 -23.17 -9.77 53.96
CA SER A 482 -22.31 -10.81 54.54
C SER A 482 -22.07 -10.66 56.04
N GLY A 483 -22.43 -9.51 56.65
CA GLY A 483 -22.15 -9.21 58.07
C GLY A 483 -20.67 -9.05 58.40
N VAL A 484 -19.81 -8.92 57.40
CA VAL A 484 -18.35 -8.94 57.51
C VAL A 484 -17.81 -7.52 57.76
N PRO A 485 -16.87 -7.32 58.72
CA PRO A 485 -16.21 -6.05 58.93
C PRO A 485 -15.47 -5.58 57.67
N THR A 486 -15.75 -4.34 57.26
CA THR A 486 -15.24 -3.77 56.02
C THR A 486 -14.62 -2.41 56.28
N LEU A 487 -13.48 -2.11 55.63
CA LEU A 487 -12.85 -0.81 55.62
C LEU A 487 -12.82 -0.27 54.17
N ARG A 488 -13.24 0.94 53.98
CA ARG A 488 -13.18 1.63 52.69
C ARG A 488 -12.12 2.74 52.75
N VAL A 489 -11.17 2.70 51.84
CA VAL A 489 -10.06 3.64 51.76
C VAL A 489 -10.26 4.50 50.53
N HIS A 490 -10.31 5.84 50.70
CA HIS A 490 -10.53 6.85 49.67
C HIS A 490 -11.72 6.58 48.72
N ASP A 491 -12.77 5.92 49.22
CA ASP A 491 -13.93 5.48 48.45
C ASP A 491 -13.63 4.55 47.24
N GLN A 492 -12.38 4.15 47.07
CA GLN A 492 -11.92 3.40 45.91
C GLN A 492 -11.55 1.96 46.20
N VAL A 493 -10.93 1.70 47.37
CA VAL A 493 -10.45 0.37 47.73
C VAL A 493 -11.17 -0.12 48.97
N THR A 494 -11.70 -1.33 48.91
CA THR A 494 -12.45 -1.97 50.01
C THR A 494 -11.65 -3.14 50.56
N VAL A 495 -11.42 -3.15 51.86
CA VAL A 495 -10.75 -4.24 52.58
C VAL A 495 -11.79 -4.96 53.44
N LYS A 496 -11.99 -6.26 53.24
CA LYS A 496 -12.98 -7.10 53.97
C LYS A 496 -12.28 -8.22 54.72
N GLN A 497 -12.75 -8.50 55.94
CA GLN A 497 -12.32 -9.68 56.71
C GLN A 497 -13.21 -10.87 56.38
N GLU A 498 -12.88 -11.64 55.35
CA GLU A 498 -13.72 -12.75 54.88
C GLU A 498 -13.79 -13.93 55.86
N SER A 499 -12.75 -14.11 56.63
CA SER A 499 -12.70 -15.13 57.67
C SER A 499 -11.71 -14.73 58.74
N GLU A 500 -11.63 -15.50 59.85
CA GLU A 500 -10.63 -15.28 60.90
C GLU A 500 -9.17 -15.37 60.41
N LYS A 501 -8.96 -15.99 59.25
CA LYS A 501 -7.62 -16.24 58.70
C LYS A 501 -7.36 -15.55 57.34
N HIS A 502 -8.34 -14.80 56.80
CA HIS A 502 -8.20 -14.19 55.48
C HIS A 502 -8.81 -12.80 55.42
N ILE A 503 -8.07 -11.89 54.78
CA ILE A 503 -8.53 -10.55 54.37
C ILE A 503 -8.53 -10.48 52.85
N SER A 504 -9.56 -9.87 52.26
CA SER A 504 -9.61 -9.56 50.83
C SER A 504 -9.59 -8.05 50.60
N VAL A 505 -8.89 -7.66 49.58
CA VAL A 505 -8.83 -6.27 49.08
C VAL A 505 -9.52 -6.26 47.73
N HIS A 506 -10.52 -5.39 47.58
CA HIS A 506 -11.33 -5.23 46.37
C HIS A 506 -11.23 -3.80 45.82
N TRP A 507 -11.08 -3.64 44.52
CA TRP A 507 -11.06 -2.33 43.87
C TRP A 507 -11.45 -2.40 42.39
N ASN A 508 -11.86 -1.28 41.83
CA ASN A 508 -12.02 -1.16 40.38
C ASN A 508 -10.65 -1.03 39.72
N ALA A 509 -10.47 -1.67 38.53
CA ALA A 509 -9.23 -1.63 37.78
C ALA A 509 -9.02 -0.24 37.18
N ASP A 510 -8.30 0.62 37.89
CA ASP A 510 -7.81 1.91 37.44
C ASP A 510 -6.43 2.21 38.06
N PRO A 511 -5.59 3.05 37.43
CA PRO A 511 -4.21 3.25 37.87
C PRO A 511 -4.06 3.76 39.33
N ILE A 512 -5.02 4.57 39.82
CA ILE A 512 -4.97 5.12 41.18
C ILE A 512 -5.37 4.04 42.19
N SER A 513 -6.48 3.36 41.95
CA SER A 513 -6.94 2.26 42.81
C SER A 513 -5.93 1.12 42.83
N ASP A 514 -5.24 0.81 41.74
CA ASP A 514 -4.16 -0.17 41.69
C ASP A 514 -2.99 0.23 42.61
N MET A 515 -2.55 1.49 42.60
CA MET A 515 -1.50 1.99 43.48
C MET A 515 -1.91 1.92 44.95
N VAL A 516 -3.13 2.35 45.27
CA VAL A 516 -3.67 2.31 46.66
C VAL A 516 -3.80 0.86 47.14
N SER A 517 -4.31 -0.03 46.30
CA SER A 517 -4.45 -1.45 46.64
C SER A 517 -3.10 -2.13 46.88
N ASP A 518 -2.09 -1.86 46.05
CA ASP A 518 -0.73 -2.40 46.23
C ASP A 518 -0.09 -1.89 47.53
N SER A 519 -0.30 -0.63 47.89
CA SER A 519 0.14 -0.07 49.16
C SER A 519 -0.56 -0.73 50.37
N ILE A 520 -1.87 -0.98 50.28
CA ILE A 520 -2.64 -1.65 51.31
C ILE A 520 -2.15 -3.10 51.46
N VAL A 521 -1.94 -3.82 50.35
CA VAL A 521 -1.40 -5.20 50.37
C VAL A 521 -0.03 -5.23 51.05
N ALA A 522 0.87 -4.30 50.71
CA ALA A 522 2.19 -4.20 51.32
C ALA A 522 2.08 -3.96 52.84
N LEU A 523 1.16 -3.07 53.25
CA LEU A 523 0.91 -2.80 54.69
C LEU A 523 0.42 -4.04 55.41
N VAL A 524 -0.58 -4.76 54.89
CA VAL A 524 -1.10 -6.01 55.48
C VAL A 524 -0.01 -7.07 55.62
N LEU A 525 0.83 -7.23 54.58
CA LEU A 525 1.94 -8.18 54.61
C LEU A 525 3.01 -7.77 55.65
N ASN A 526 3.29 -6.48 55.85
CA ASN A 526 4.20 -5.99 56.88
C ASN A 526 3.64 -6.29 58.27
N VAL A 527 2.35 -6.04 58.51
CA VAL A 527 1.69 -6.38 59.77
C VAL A 527 1.78 -7.88 60.03
N CYS A 528 1.59 -8.75 59.03
CA CYS A 528 1.78 -10.19 59.16
C CYS A 528 3.20 -10.59 59.58
N ARG A 529 4.22 -9.84 59.14
CA ARG A 529 5.64 -10.09 59.51
C ARG A 529 5.97 -9.65 60.93
N GLU A 530 5.33 -8.59 61.41
CA GLU A 530 5.52 -8.03 62.78
C GLU A 530 4.80 -8.87 63.84
N MET A 531 3.84 -9.75 63.46
CA MET A 531 3.16 -10.63 64.39
C MET A 531 4.08 -11.72 64.94
N PRO A 532 4.04 -11.99 66.27
CA PRO A 532 4.79 -13.10 66.84
C PRO A 532 4.31 -14.42 66.20
N LYS A 533 5.24 -15.20 65.68
CA LYS A 533 4.96 -16.55 65.22
C LYS A 533 4.53 -17.39 66.44
N VAL A 534 3.26 -17.74 66.53
CA VAL A 534 2.79 -18.74 67.48
C VAL A 534 3.36 -20.09 67.03
N VAL A 535 4.39 -20.56 67.69
CA VAL A 535 4.90 -21.92 67.52
C VAL A 535 3.85 -22.82 68.12
N VAL A 536 3.03 -23.45 67.32
CA VAL A 536 2.20 -24.56 67.73
C VAL A 536 3.14 -25.77 67.77
N GLU A 537 3.63 -26.11 68.97
CA GLU A 537 4.22 -27.44 69.23
C GLU A 537 3.12 -28.47 69.02
N SER A 538 3.15 -29.19 67.94
CA SER A 538 2.34 -30.34 67.69
C SER A 538 3.05 -31.57 68.30
N GLU A 539 2.57 -32.05 69.41
CA GLU A 539 2.75 -33.45 69.84
C GLU A 539 2.11 -34.37 68.80
N SER A 540 2.92 -35.22 68.19
CA SER A 540 2.45 -36.42 67.52
C SER A 540 3.60 -37.42 67.36
N GLU A 541 3.72 -38.29 68.25
CA GLU A 541 4.20 -39.64 67.99
C GLU A 541 3.09 -40.49 67.35
N ILE A 542 3.60 -41.41 66.48
CA ILE A 542 3.03 -42.68 66.05
C ILE A 542 2.52 -42.77 64.61
N ALA A 543 3.26 -43.66 63.96
CA ALA A 543 2.96 -44.69 62.97
C ALA A 543 3.37 -44.45 61.51
N GLU A 544 4.37 -45.22 61.17
CA GLU A 544 4.74 -45.67 59.83
C GLU A 544 3.58 -46.38 59.12
N GLN A 545 3.37 -46.09 57.87
CA GLN A 545 3.29 -47.09 56.80
C GLN A 545 2.96 -46.40 55.41
N ASP A 546 3.95 -46.48 54.56
CA ASP A 546 3.94 -46.88 53.17
C ASP A 546 2.83 -46.33 52.20
N ASN A 547 3.18 -45.46 51.28
CA ASN A 547 3.03 -45.66 49.83
C ASN A 547 3.39 -44.41 49.02
N GLY A 548 4.31 -44.59 48.11
CA GLY A 548 4.90 -43.56 47.27
C GLY A 548 3.93 -42.81 46.38
N LYS A 549 4.03 -41.52 46.40
CA LYS A 549 3.76 -40.63 45.25
C LYS A 549 4.68 -39.43 45.32
N LYS A 550 5.39 -39.18 44.20
CA LYS A 550 6.30 -38.08 43.99
C LYS A 550 5.66 -36.74 44.32
N ALA A 551 6.22 -36.04 45.28
CA ALA A 551 5.89 -34.65 45.56
C ALA A 551 6.69 -33.74 44.63
N GLU A 552 6.03 -32.96 43.80
CA GLU A 552 6.63 -31.83 43.07
C GLU A 552 7.06 -30.76 44.07
N LYS A 553 8.35 -30.49 44.13
CA LYS A 553 8.92 -29.39 44.90
C LYS A 553 8.55 -28.04 44.23
N ILE A 554 7.62 -27.33 44.86
CA ILE A 554 7.31 -25.93 44.51
C ILE A 554 8.43 -25.05 45.10
N CYS A 555 9.14 -24.32 44.22
CA CYS A 555 10.19 -23.37 44.60
C CYS A 555 9.58 -22.12 45.23
N HIS A 556 9.75 -21.89 46.53
CA HIS A 556 9.20 -20.75 47.25
C HIS A 556 10.08 -19.50 47.30
N ALA A 557 11.12 -19.38 46.48
CA ALA A 557 12.13 -18.33 46.65
C ALA A 557 12.50 -17.56 45.38
N CYS A 558 11.57 -17.30 44.45
CA CYS A 558 11.88 -16.44 43.29
C CYS A 558 10.87 -15.30 43.16
N PRO A 559 11.29 -14.01 43.29
CA PRO A 559 10.40 -12.85 43.11
C PRO A 559 9.80 -12.74 41.72
N ALA A 560 10.43 -13.36 40.70
CA ALA A 560 9.92 -13.37 39.32
C ALA A 560 8.67 -14.25 39.13
N CYS A 561 8.42 -15.23 40.01
CA CYS A 561 7.23 -16.08 39.91
C CYS A 561 5.95 -15.42 40.50
N PHE A 562 6.11 -14.38 41.30
CA PHE A 562 4.98 -13.66 41.89
C PHE A 562 4.31 -12.68 40.92
N ALA A 563 5.08 -12.14 39.95
CA ALA A 563 4.57 -11.21 38.95
C ALA A 563 3.76 -11.85 37.82
N PHE A 564 3.85 -13.19 37.64
CA PHE A 564 3.23 -13.87 36.49
C PHE A 564 1.85 -14.48 36.76
N ARG A 565 1.32 -14.41 37.99
CA ARG A 565 -0.07 -14.86 38.26
C ARG A 565 -1.16 -13.86 37.84
N ARG A 566 -0.79 -12.74 37.24
CA ARG A 566 -1.73 -11.67 36.80
C ARG A 566 -2.23 -11.76 35.35
N CYS A 567 -1.91 -12.82 34.61
CA CYS A 567 -2.40 -12.94 33.23
C CYS A 567 -2.85 -14.35 32.87
N GLU A 568 -4.10 -14.69 33.17
CA GLU A 568 -4.77 -15.90 32.65
C GLU A 568 -5.27 -15.74 31.20
N ALA A 569 -4.65 -14.93 30.35
CA ALA A 569 -5.09 -14.70 28.96
C ALA A 569 -4.00 -14.80 27.90
N TRP A 570 -2.90 -15.54 28.13
CA TRP A 570 -1.94 -15.84 27.04
C TRP A 570 -1.58 -17.32 27.04
N ARG A 571 -1.91 -17.96 25.91
CA ARG A 571 -1.77 -19.41 25.67
C ARG A 571 -0.32 -19.89 25.68
N GLU A 572 -0.15 -21.00 26.24
CA GLU A 572 0.86 -22.08 26.31
C GLU A 572 2.04 -22.14 25.30
N TRP A 573 2.67 -21.10 24.84
CA TRP A 573 3.74 -21.35 23.82
C TRP A 573 5.14 -20.76 24.04
N GLU A 574 5.43 -19.99 25.09
CA GLU A 574 6.79 -19.45 25.26
C GLU A 574 7.41 -19.52 26.68
N ILE A 575 6.76 -20.09 27.63
CA ILE A 575 7.22 -20.07 29.05
C ILE A 575 8.22 -21.19 29.36
N GLY A 576 8.27 -22.26 28.55
CA GLY A 576 9.13 -23.43 28.83
C GLY A 576 10.64 -23.16 28.74
N ASP A 577 11.07 -22.31 27.81
CA ASP A 577 12.49 -22.19 27.47
C ASP A 577 13.25 -21.06 28.20
N LYS A 578 12.57 -20.01 28.65
CA LYS A 578 13.25 -18.94 29.40
C LYS A 578 13.48 -19.25 30.88
N CYS A 579 12.67 -20.13 31.46
CA CYS A 579 12.87 -20.55 32.86
C CYS A 579 14.02 -21.57 33.00
N ARG A 580 14.25 -22.42 31.99
CA ARG A 580 15.35 -23.42 31.98
C ARG A 580 16.74 -22.81 31.91
N ARG A 581 16.89 -21.62 31.31
CA ARG A 581 18.22 -20.97 31.15
C ARG A 581 18.69 -20.18 32.39
N ARG A 582 17.81 -19.86 33.33
CA ARG A 582 18.20 -19.07 34.52
C ARG A 582 18.36 -19.90 35.80
N CYS A 583 17.84 -21.11 35.85
CA CYS A 583 17.91 -21.95 37.07
C CYS A 583 18.89 -23.15 36.99
N GLY A 584 19.68 -23.28 35.94
CA GLY A 584 20.83 -24.20 35.87
C GLY A 584 20.51 -25.69 36.17
N ALA A 585 19.30 -26.18 35.89
CA ALA A 585 18.93 -27.57 36.09
C ALA A 585 19.04 -28.33 34.75
N SER A 586 20.15 -29.03 34.58
CA SER A 586 20.26 -30.17 33.68
C SER A 586 19.43 -31.32 34.19
N ARG A 587 18.55 -31.86 33.31
CA ARG A 587 17.77 -33.11 33.37
C ARG A 587 17.11 -33.50 34.66
#